data_03dc2f7abeb335b37f4c68bf161899f8
#
_entry.id   03dc2f7abeb335b37f4c68bf161899f8
#
_cell.length_a   1.000
_cell.length_b   1.000
_cell.length_c   1.000
_cell.angle_alpha   90.00
_cell.angle_beta   90.00
_cell.angle_gamma   90.00
#
_symmetry.space_group_name_H-M   'P 1'
#
loop_
_entity.id
_entity.type
_entity.pdbx_description
1 polymer ?
#
loop_
_entity_poly.entity_id
_entity_poly.type
_entity_poly.pdbx_seq_one_letter_code
_entity_poly.pdbx_strand_id
1 'polypeptide(L)'
;ANKTDFIVFKNAIQNGGSGRAIVAKNAANVYTRKKIDKLTEHAKGIGAKGLAYIRWADETPTCSFNKFLKDGELDELIGTLGVEKGDCVFIVSDKTSNALSVLGALRLIVAKELDIIPQGKWNFLWITEMPFFEYDEETGEWLAMHHPFTMPMEECIDYLDTDKDKVRAKAFDLVLNGTELSSGSMRITDCELQNKMFELLGMEQEEIDAKFGFLVEAYKYAAPPHGGMGIGLDRLAMLICGADSLRDVTAFPKVQNASELMSGAPSYIDDIQLDELGINITKEEKDEQ
;
A
#
# COMPACT_ATOMS: atom_id res chain seq x y z
N ALA A 1 20.73 -8.20 12.00
CA ALA A 1 20.84 -6.79 12.39
C ALA A 1 21.36 -6.62 13.81
N ASN A 2 20.95 -7.45 14.77
CA ASN A 2 21.39 -7.33 16.19
C ASN A 2 22.88 -7.64 16.45
N LYS A 3 23.57 -8.23 15.50
CA LYS A 3 24.98 -8.66 15.63
C LYS A 3 25.96 -7.66 15.04
N THR A 4 25.55 -6.79 14.12
CA THR A 4 26.46 -5.88 13.40
C THR A 4 26.65 -4.54 14.13
N ASP A 5 27.81 -3.92 13.95
CA ASP A 5 28.07 -2.57 14.43
C ASP A 5 27.65 -1.45 13.46
N PHE A 6 26.98 -1.80 12.38
CA PHE A 6 26.45 -0.82 11.43
C PHE A 6 25.29 -0.03 12.05
N ILE A 7 25.54 1.24 12.35
CA ILE A 7 24.64 2.10 13.12
C ILE A 7 23.24 2.23 12.50
N VAL A 8 23.16 2.18 11.16
CA VAL A 8 21.88 2.27 10.44
C VAL A 8 20.96 1.08 10.79
N PHE A 9 21.53 -0.12 10.84
CA PHE A 9 20.77 -1.32 11.21
C PHE A 9 20.41 -1.34 12.70
N LYS A 10 21.36 -0.93 13.55
CA LYS A 10 21.10 -0.82 15.00
C LYS A 10 19.97 0.16 15.32
N ASN A 11 20.05 1.38 14.76
CA ASN A 11 19.04 2.40 15.00
C ASN A 11 17.64 1.97 14.54
N ALA A 12 17.53 1.32 13.39
CA ALA A 12 16.24 0.83 12.92
C ALA A 12 15.63 -0.17 13.90
N ILE A 13 16.41 -1.15 14.38
CA ILE A 13 15.95 -2.15 15.35
C ILE A 13 15.60 -1.53 16.71
N GLN A 14 16.44 -0.61 17.22
CA GLN A 14 16.21 0.07 18.51
C GLN A 14 14.91 0.90 18.48
N ASN A 15 14.53 1.41 17.31
CA ASN A 15 13.28 2.17 17.12
C ASN A 15 12.10 1.28 16.66
N GLY A 16 12.15 -0.03 16.92
CA GLY A 16 11.06 -0.95 16.57
C GLY A 16 10.91 -1.28 15.07
N GLY A 17 11.86 -0.83 14.26
CA GLY A 17 11.89 -1.13 12.83
C GLY A 17 12.58 -2.45 12.48
N SER A 18 12.87 -2.66 11.21
CA SER A 18 13.51 -3.88 10.72
C SER A 18 14.47 -3.63 9.56
N GLY A 19 15.45 -4.54 9.40
CA GLY A 19 16.24 -4.67 8.18
C GLY A 19 15.63 -5.74 7.29
N ARG A 20 15.29 -5.39 6.05
CA ARG A 20 14.70 -6.28 5.06
C ARG A 20 15.53 -6.29 3.80
N ALA A 21 15.49 -7.40 3.06
CA ALA A 21 16.28 -7.56 1.85
C ALA A 21 15.50 -8.24 0.72
N ILE A 22 15.88 -7.91 -0.51
CA ILE A 22 15.54 -8.68 -1.71
C ILE A 22 16.81 -9.19 -2.36
N VAL A 23 16.77 -10.41 -2.88
CA VAL A 23 17.88 -11.06 -3.60
C VAL A 23 17.54 -11.08 -5.08
N ALA A 24 18.33 -10.37 -5.87
CA ALA A 24 18.25 -10.39 -7.33
C ALA A 24 19.21 -11.45 -7.86
N LYS A 25 18.67 -12.59 -8.27
CA LYS A 25 19.43 -13.73 -8.78
C LYS A 25 20.12 -13.39 -10.11
N ASN A 26 21.37 -13.80 -10.25
CA ASN A 26 22.21 -13.58 -11.45
C ASN A 26 22.34 -12.11 -11.88
N ALA A 27 22.16 -11.16 -10.95
CA ALA A 27 22.08 -9.73 -11.25
C ALA A 27 23.39 -8.97 -11.01
N ALA A 28 24.44 -9.61 -10.46
CA ALA A 28 25.66 -8.92 -10.09
C ALA A 28 26.36 -8.22 -11.26
N ASN A 29 26.27 -8.77 -12.47
CA ASN A 29 26.85 -8.17 -13.67
C ASN A 29 25.98 -7.03 -14.26
N VAL A 30 24.70 -7.06 -13.98
CA VAL A 30 23.75 -6.02 -14.40
C VAL A 30 23.85 -4.81 -13.46
N TYR A 31 23.95 -5.06 -12.15
CA TYR A 31 24.03 -4.02 -11.13
C TYR A 31 25.49 -3.64 -10.83
N THR A 32 26.06 -2.86 -11.76
CA THR A 32 27.36 -2.20 -11.54
C THR A 32 27.25 -1.14 -10.44
N ARG A 33 28.36 -0.67 -9.91
CA ARG A 33 28.40 0.40 -8.90
C ARG A 33 27.53 1.59 -9.29
N LYS A 34 27.70 2.09 -10.53
CA LYS A 34 26.93 3.22 -11.06
C LYS A 34 25.42 2.96 -11.10
N LYS A 35 25.02 1.72 -11.40
CA LYS A 35 23.61 1.36 -11.45
C LYS A 35 23.02 1.24 -10.05
N ILE A 36 23.78 0.72 -9.09
CA ILE A 36 23.39 0.68 -7.66
C ILE A 36 23.27 2.10 -7.11
N ASP A 37 24.18 3.02 -7.44
CA ASP A 37 24.10 4.41 -7.01
C ASP A 37 22.79 5.07 -7.52
N LYS A 38 22.41 4.84 -8.79
CA LYS A 38 21.12 5.31 -9.33
C LYS A 38 19.91 4.69 -8.61
N LEU A 39 19.96 3.39 -8.34
CA LEU A 39 18.89 2.71 -7.60
C LEU A 39 18.79 3.24 -6.17
N THR A 40 19.91 3.60 -5.55
CA THR A 40 19.96 4.24 -4.22
C THR A 40 19.29 5.61 -4.23
N GLU A 41 19.55 6.43 -5.24
CA GLU A 41 18.88 7.75 -5.35
C GLU A 41 17.37 7.58 -5.59
N HIS A 42 16.98 6.60 -6.41
CA HIS A 42 15.55 6.27 -6.57
C HIS A 42 14.93 5.83 -5.24
N ALA A 43 15.59 4.92 -4.50
CA ALA A 43 15.12 4.48 -3.18
C ALA A 43 14.94 5.64 -2.20
N LYS A 44 15.87 6.61 -2.20
CA LYS A 44 15.73 7.83 -1.39
C LYS A 44 14.53 8.68 -1.82
N GLY A 45 14.31 8.81 -3.13
CA GLY A 45 13.16 9.54 -3.68
C GLY A 45 11.79 8.98 -3.27
N ILE A 46 11.74 7.69 -2.91
CA ILE A 46 10.52 7.01 -2.42
C ILE A 46 10.54 6.77 -0.90
N GLY A 47 11.39 7.47 -0.15
CA GLY A 47 11.36 7.52 1.30
C GLY A 47 12.40 6.68 2.04
N ALA A 48 13.34 6.01 1.36
CA ALA A 48 14.44 5.32 2.03
C ALA A 48 15.48 6.31 2.55
N LYS A 49 16.04 6.04 3.73
CA LYS A 49 17.24 6.78 4.23
C LYS A 49 18.52 6.43 3.48
N GLY A 50 18.53 5.27 2.82
CA GLY A 50 19.64 4.75 2.03
C GLY A 50 19.39 3.32 1.58
N LEU A 51 20.27 2.82 0.72
CA LEU A 51 20.22 1.45 0.21
C LEU A 51 21.56 0.77 0.47
N ALA A 52 21.56 -0.24 1.33
CA ALA A 52 22.71 -1.11 1.52
C ALA A 52 22.65 -2.26 0.52
N TYR A 53 23.80 -2.79 0.13
CA TYR A 53 23.84 -3.87 -0.86
C TYR A 53 24.98 -4.85 -0.60
N ILE A 54 24.80 -6.09 -1.12
CA ILE A 54 25.84 -7.08 -1.31
C ILE A 54 25.82 -7.43 -2.80
N ARG A 55 27.00 -7.45 -3.44
CA ARG A 55 27.16 -7.82 -4.84
C ARG A 55 28.24 -8.89 -4.96
N TRP A 56 27.90 -10.04 -5.52
CA TRP A 56 28.83 -11.16 -5.66
C TRP A 56 29.14 -11.44 -7.14
N ALA A 57 29.91 -10.57 -7.77
CA ALA A 57 30.31 -10.72 -9.19
C ALA A 57 31.58 -11.53 -9.37
N ASP A 58 32.54 -11.33 -8.48
CA ASP A 58 33.90 -11.86 -8.58
C ASP A 58 34.10 -13.03 -7.59
N GLU A 59 35.35 -13.37 -7.26
CA GLU A 59 35.66 -14.45 -6.32
C GLU A 59 35.14 -14.17 -4.90
N THR A 60 35.12 -12.92 -4.51
CA THR A 60 34.63 -12.49 -3.19
C THR A 60 33.48 -11.51 -3.32
N PRO A 61 32.45 -11.60 -2.47
CA PRO A 61 31.36 -10.65 -2.48
C PRO A 61 31.80 -9.27 -2.00
N THR A 62 31.33 -8.22 -2.66
CA THR A 62 31.47 -6.83 -2.20
C THR A 62 30.25 -6.43 -1.39
N CYS A 63 30.46 -5.76 -0.25
CA CYS A 63 29.40 -5.33 0.66
C CYS A 63 29.57 -3.85 0.99
N SER A 64 28.50 -3.06 0.86
CA SER A 64 28.53 -1.61 1.12
C SER A 64 28.81 -1.24 2.59
N PHE A 65 28.58 -2.18 3.50
CA PHE A 65 28.78 -2.01 4.94
C PHE A 65 29.81 -2.97 5.55
N ASN A 66 30.70 -3.54 4.72
CA ASN A 66 31.68 -4.56 5.12
C ASN A 66 32.55 -4.13 6.32
N LYS A 67 32.94 -2.84 6.38
CA LYS A 67 33.77 -2.30 7.47
C LYS A 67 33.11 -2.33 8.85
N PHE A 68 31.82 -2.60 8.92
CA PHE A 68 31.06 -2.69 10.16
C PHE A 68 30.71 -4.13 10.55
N LEU A 69 31.15 -5.10 9.74
CA LEU A 69 30.96 -6.51 10.00
C LEU A 69 32.21 -7.11 10.65
N LYS A 70 32.00 -8.06 11.57
CA LYS A 70 33.04 -8.90 12.14
C LYS A 70 33.31 -10.08 11.23
N ASP A 71 34.44 -10.77 11.49
CA ASP A 71 34.81 -11.97 10.74
C ASP A 71 33.68 -13.01 10.78
N GLY A 72 33.29 -13.52 9.61
CA GLY A 72 32.23 -14.52 9.43
C GLY A 72 30.80 -13.98 9.39
N GLU A 73 30.53 -12.73 9.76
CA GLU A 73 29.17 -12.19 9.76
C GLU A 73 28.60 -12.01 8.33
N LEU A 74 29.46 -11.69 7.36
CA LEU A 74 29.03 -11.62 5.95
C LEU A 74 28.65 -13.00 5.43
N ASP A 75 29.40 -14.03 5.76
CA ASP A 75 29.13 -15.40 5.32
C ASP A 75 27.84 -15.92 5.96
N GLU A 76 27.60 -15.63 7.25
CA GLU A 76 26.34 -15.95 7.93
C GLU A 76 25.15 -15.26 7.24
N LEU A 77 25.29 -13.98 6.85
CA LEU A 77 24.25 -13.22 6.17
C LEU A 77 23.97 -13.78 4.77
N ILE A 78 25.01 -14.07 4.01
CA ILE A 78 24.94 -14.70 2.69
C ILE A 78 24.23 -16.04 2.79
N GLY A 79 24.60 -16.89 3.75
CA GLY A 79 23.96 -18.19 3.98
C GLY A 79 22.48 -18.04 4.37
N THR A 80 22.16 -17.09 5.26
CA THR A 80 20.78 -16.85 5.69
C THR A 80 19.87 -16.38 4.55
N LEU A 81 20.39 -15.55 3.64
CA LEU A 81 19.65 -15.01 2.50
C LEU A 81 19.69 -15.94 1.26
N GLY A 82 20.44 -17.03 1.29
CA GLY A 82 20.60 -17.93 0.15
C GLY A 82 21.23 -17.25 -1.06
N VAL A 83 22.24 -16.39 -0.82
CA VAL A 83 22.95 -15.63 -1.86
C VAL A 83 24.05 -16.51 -2.46
N GLU A 84 24.16 -16.49 -3.78
CA GLU A 84 25.12 -17.24 -4.56
C GLU A 84 25.98 -16.32 -5.41
N LYS A 85 27.13 -16.83 -5.90
CA LYS A 85 27.96 -16.11 -6.88
C LYS A 85 27.12 -15.77 -8.12
N GLY A 86 27.12 -14.50 -8.51
CA GLY A 86 26.29 -13.95 -9.56
C GLY A 86 25.12 -13.08 -9.03
N ASP A 87 24.78 -13.16 -7.75
CA ASP A 87 23.63 -12.46 -7.17
C ASP A 87 23.96 -11.04 -6.71
N CYS A 88 22.91 -10.22 -6.63
CA CYS A 88 22.95 -8.90 -6.00
C CYS A 88 21.84 -8.80 -4.95
N VAL A 89 22.15 -8.27 -3.76
CA VAL A 89 21.20 -8.11 -2.66
C VAL A 89 21.01 -6.62 -2.40
N PHE A 90 19.77 -6.20 -2.23
CA PHE A 90 19.41 -4.84 -1.82
C PHE A 90 18.75 -4.88 -0.45
N ILE A 91 19.22 -4.04 0.47
CA ILE A 91 18.80 -4.07 1.88
C ILE A 91 18.35 -2.67 2.27
N VAL A 92 17.15 -2.58 2.84
CA VAL A 92 16.61 -1.37 3.46
C VAL A 92 16.40 -1.62 4.94
N SER A 93 16.78 -0.65 5.77
CA SER A 93 16.62 -0.70 7.21
C SER A 93 15.98 0.58 7.71
N ASP A 94 14.74 0.46 8.21
CA ASP A 94 13.90 1.58 8.66
C ASP A 94 12.72 1.08 9.51
N LYS A 95 11.70 1.94 9.79
CA LYS A 95 10.37 1.49 10.23
C LYS A 95 9.93 0.34 9.30
N THR A 96 9.35 -0.70 9.85
CA THR A 96 9.07 -1.93 9.06
C THR A 96 8.18 -1.65 7.84
N SER A 97 7.14 -0.83 8.01
CA SER A 97 6.24 -0.43 6.91
C SER A 97 7.01 0.26 5.77
N ASN A 98 7.86 1.23 6.10
CA ASN A 98 8.67 1.94 5.10
C ASN A 98 9.67 1.02 4.39
N ALA A 99 10.36 0.14 5.13
CA ALA A 99 11.29 -0.83 4.53
C ALA A 99 10.59 -1.77 3.54
N LEU A 100 9.38 -2.24 3.87
CA LEU A 100 8.57 -3.11 3.00
C LEU A 100 8.08 -2.35 1.76
N SER A 101 7.57 -1.12 1.92
CA SER A 101 7.10 -0.28 0.81
C SER A 101 8.21 0.00 -0.20
N VAL A 102 9.37 0.46 0.28
CA VAL A 102 10.53 0.75 -0.57
C VAL A 102 11.03 -0.51 -1.29
N LEU A 103 11.18 -1.63 -0.58
CA LEU A 103 11.63 -2.88 -1.21
C LEU A 103 10.59 -3.43 -2.18
N GLY A 104 9.31 -3.24 -1.92
CA GLY A 104 8.22 -3.59 -2.84
C GLY A 104 8.36 -2.84 -4.17
N ALA A 105 8.59 -1.53 -4.14
CA ALA A 105 8.84 -0.72 -5.33
C ALA A 105 10.14 -1.13 -6.04
N LEU A 106 11.24 -1.30 -5.30
CA LEU A 106 12.53 -1.75 -5.87
C LEU A 106 12.42 -3.13 -6.51
N ARG A 107 11.65 -4.06 -5.93
CA ARG A 107 11.41 -5.38 -6.49
C ARG A 107 10.87 -5.32 -7.91
N LEU A 108 9.89 -4.44 -8.16
CA LEU A 108 9.29 -4.27 -9.48
C LEU A 108 10.29 -3.67 -10.48
N ILE A 109 11.06 -2.66 -10.06
CA ILE A 109 12.10 -2.04 -10.89
C ILE A 109 13.16 -3.08 -11.28
N VAL A 110 13.66 -3.81 -10.29
CA VAL A 110 14.68 -4.84 -10.48
C VAL A 110 14.16 -5.94 -11.40
N ALA A 111 12.93 -6.41 -11.22
CA ALA A 111 12.34 -7.45 -12.05
C ALA A 111 12.16 -7.00 -13.51
N LYS A 112 11.75 -5.74 -13.72
CA LYS A 112 11.62 -5.14 -15.05
C LYS A 112 12.99 -4.96 -15.73
N GLU A 113 13.98 -4.46 -15.00
CA GLU A 113 15.35 -4.27 -15.53
C GLU A 113 16.07 -5.58 -15.88
N LEU A 114 15.72 -6.67 -15.20
CA LEU A 114 16.25 -8.01 -15.46
C LEU A 114 15.43 -8.81 -16.47
N ASP A 115 14.31 -8.23 -16.94
CA ASP A 115 13.39 -8.90 -17.88
C ASP A 115 12.93 -10.30 -17.40
N ILE A 116 12.64 -10.41 -16.09
CA ILE A 116 12.25 -11.69 -15.47
C ILE A 116 10.75 -11.78 -15.19
N ILE A 117 9.99 -10.77 -15.57
CA ILE A 117 8.52 -10.77 -15.42
C ILE A 117 7.93 -11.62 -16.56
N PRO A 118 7.29 -12.77 -16.26
CA PRO A 118 6.74 -13.65 -17.29
C PRO A 118 5.64 -12.94 -18.08
N GLN A 119 5.74 -12.98 -19.41
CA GLN A 119 4.72 -12.44 -20.30
C GLN A 119 3.65 -13.50 -20.61
N GLY A 120 2.41 -13.04 -20.90
CA GLY A 120 1.32 -13.92 -21.32
C GLY A 120 0.80 -14.88 -20.23
N LYS A 121 1.10 -14.63 -18.96
CA LYS A 121 0.59 -15.40 -17.82
C LYS A 121 -0.42 -14.59 -17.03
N TRP A 122 -1.41 -15.29 -16.48
CA TRP A 122 -2.47 -14.73 -15.63
C TRP A 122 -2.30 -15.33 -14.23
N ASN A 123 -1.59 -14.62 -13.35
CA ASN A 123 -1.30 -15.06 -11.99
C ASN A 123 -2.19 -14.30 -11.01
N PHE A 124 -3.18 -15.02 -10.47
CA PHE A 124 -4.09 -14.50 -9.45
C PHE A 124 -3.58 -14.81 -8.05
N LEU A 125 -3.82 -13.91 -7.12
CA LEU A 125 -3.66 -14.15 -5.69
C LEU A 125 -4.73 -13.37 -4.89
N TRP A 126 -5.05 -13.88 -3.71
CA TRP A 126 -5.87 -13.19 -2.72
C TRP A 126 -4.99 -12.57 -1.66
N ILE A 127 -5.29 -11.33 -1.29
CA ILE A 127 -4.80 -10.70 -0.07
C ILE A 127 -5.95 -10.72 0.91
N THR A 128 -5.74 -11.27 2.10
CA THR A 128 -6.77 -11.48 3.13
C THR A 128 -6.23 -11.04 4.50
N GLU A 129 -7.10 -11.04 5.50
CA GLU A 129 -6.75 -10.71 6.89
C GLU A 129 -6.09 -9.34 7.04
N MET A 130 -6.62 -8.35 6.33
CA MET A 130 -6.10 -6.99 6.38
C MET A 130 -6.29 -6.38 7.77
N PRO A 131 -5.42 -5.43 8.22
CA PRO A 131 -5.68 -4.65 9.42
C PRO A 131 -7.05 -3.98 9.32
N PHE A 132 -7.80 -3.97 10.44
CA PHE A 132 -9.12 -3.34 10.46
C PHE A 132 -9.02 -1.83 10.65
N PHE A 133 -8.10 -1.40 11.51
CA PHE A 133 -7.88 0.00 11.86
C PHE A 133 -6.52 0.48 11.38
N GLU A 134 -6.44 1.77 11.09
CA GLU A 134 -5.21 2.52 10.86
C GLU A 134 -5.15 3.66 11.88
N TYR A 135 -3.98 3.83 12.50
CA TYR A 135 -3.75 4.96 13.41
C TYR A 135 -3.18 6.13 12.64
N ASP A 136 -3.89 7.25 12.64
CA ASP A 136 -3.43 8.49 12.07
C ASP A 136 -2.53 9.23 13.07
N GLU A 137 -1.22 9.30 12.76
CA GLU A 137 -0.23 9.97 13.61
C GLU A 137 -0.47 11.51 13.68
N GLU A 138 -1.17 12.11 12.69
CA GLU A 138 -1.40 13.55 12.64
C GLU A 138 -2.58 13.96 13.50
N THR A 139 -3.69 13.23 13.42
CA THR A 139 -4.91 13.51 14.20
C THR A 139 -4.94 12.82 15.55
N GLY A 140 -4.17 11.74 15.72
CA GLY A 140 -4.19 10.90 16.91
C GLY A 140 -5.41 9.97 17.00
N GLU A 141 -6.11 9.77 15.88
CA GLU A 141 -7.36 9.01 15.83
C GLU A 141 -7.18 7.65 15.14
N TRP A 142 -8.08 6.73 15.46
CA TRP A 142 -8.19 5.46 14.78
C TRP A 142 -9.23 5.55 13.66
N LEU A 143 -8.81 5.26 12.44
CA LEU A 143 -9.65 5.23 11.26
C LEU A 143 -9.93 3.79 10.84
N ALA A 144 -11.10 3.53 10.24
CA ALA A 144 -11.35 2.26 9.58
C ALA A 144 -10.54 2.22 8.27
N MET A 145 -9.72 1.19 8.11
CA MET A 145 -8.86 1.04 6.94
C MET A 145 -9.64 0.80 5.64
N HIS A 146 -10.87 0.26 5.77
CA HIS A 146 -11.76 -0.01 4.63
C HIS A 146 -13.03 0.84 4.74
N HIS A 147 -14.03 0.30 5.48
CA HIS A 147 -15.28 0.99 5.80
C HIS A 147 -15.91 0.40 7.07
N PRO A 148 -16.76 1.13 7.77
CA PRO A 148 -17.29 0.73 9.09
C PRO A 148 -18.25 -0.48 9.05
N PHE A 149 -18.62 -0.96 7.89
CA PHE A 149 -19.53 -2.10 7.71
C PHE A 149 -18.81 -3.43 7.54
N THR A 150 -17.48 -3.44 7.47
CA THR A 150 -16.68 -4.66 7.33
C THR A 150 -16.73 -5.47 8.61
N MET A 151 -16.94 -6.78 8.48
CA MET A 151 -16.89 -7.71 9.61
C MET A 151 -15.45 -7.87 10.10
N PRO A 152 -15.15 -7.68 11.39
CA PRO A 152 -13.88 -8.13 11.95
C PRO A 152 -13.79 -9.66 11.94
N MET A 153 -12.56 -10.20 11.95
CA MET A 153 -12.35 -11.63 12.17
C MET A 153 -12.88 -12.00 13.56
N GLU A 154 -13.60 -13.13 13.69
CA GLU A 154 -14.25 -13.53 14.96
C GLU A 154 -13.25 -13.62 16.10
N GLU A 155 -12.07 -14.17 15.86
CA GLU A 155 -10.99 -14.31 16.86
C GLU A 155 -10.36 -12.97 17.28
N CYS A 156 -10.70 -11.88 16.59
CA CYS A 156 -10.19 -10.54 16.90
C CYS A 156 -11.21 -9.65 17.61
N ILE A 157 -12.45 -10.08 17.80
CA ILE A 157 -13.51 -9.25 18.39
C ILE A 157 -13.14 -8.76 19.80
N ASP A 158 -12.51 -9.61 20.59
CA ASP A 158 -12.08 -9.25 21.96
C ASP A 158 -10.99 -8.15 21.99
N TYR A 159 -10.30 -7.91 20.88
CA TYR A 159 -9.29 -6.85 20.79
C TYR A 159 -9.88 -5.48 20.42
N LEU A 160 -11.14 -5.39 20.05
CA LEU A 160 -11.79 -4.12 19.67
C LEU A 160 -11.65 -3.04 20.74
N ASP A 161 -11.75 -3.42 22.01
CA ASP A 161 -11.67 -2.50 23.14
C ASP A 161 -10.25 -2.37 23.74
N THR A 162 -9.37 -3.32 23.44
CA THR A 162 -8.08 -3.45 24.17
C THR A 162 -6.86 -3.19 23.30
N ASP A 163 -6.90 -3.60 22.02
CA ASP A 163 -5.72 -3.54 21.14
C ASP A 163 -6.15 -3.50 19.66
N LYS A 164 -6.47 -2.31 19.19
CA LYS A 164 -6.98 -2.09 17.82
C LYS A 164 -5.97 -2.53 16.74
N ASP A 165 -4.68 -2.52 17.02
CA ASP A 165 -3.63 -2.99 16.10
C ASP A 165 -3.74 -4.48 15.76
N LYS A 166 -4.35 -5.27 16.62
CA LYS A 166 -4.53 -6.72 16.43
C LYS A 166 -5.79 -7.09 15.70
N VAL A 167 -6.70 -6.14 15.52
CA VAL A 167 -7.97 -6.42 14.85
C VAL A 167 -7.75 -6.58 13.36
N ARG A 168 -8.14 -7.72 12.81
CA ARG A 168 -8.14 -8.00 11.39
C ARG A 168 -9.55 -7.96 10.83
N ALA A 169 -9.64 -7.52 9.58
CA ALA A 169 -10.88 -7.43 8.83
C ALA A 169 -11.12 -8.68 7.98
N LYS A 170 -12.37 -9.09 7.84
CA LYS A 170 -12.81 -10.00 6.77
C LYS A 170 -12.92 -9.24 5.45
N ALA A 171 -11.87 -8.52 5.11
CA ALA A 171 -11.68 -7.86 3.82
C ALA A 171 -10.70 -8.65 2.97
N PHE A 172 -10.82 -8.53 1.68
CA PHE A 172 -10.00 -9.27 0.73
C PHE A 172 -9.86 -8.52 -0.59
N ASP A 173 -8.68 -8.59 -1.18
CA ASP A 173 -8.41 -8.10 -2.52
C ASP A 173 -8.03 -9.25 -3.45
N LEU A 174 -8.56 -9.21 -4.66
CA LEU A 174 -8.11 -10.04 -5.76
C LEU A 174 -7.06 -9.27 -6.55
N VAL A 175 -5.86 -9.82 -6.60
CA VAL A 175 -4.73 -9.24 -7.34
C VAL A 175 -4.43 -10.10 -8.57
N LEU A 176 -4.26 -9.46 -9.71
CA LEU A 176 -3.86 -10.07 -10.97
C LEU A 176 -2.56 -9.45 -11.47
N ASN A 177 -1.50 -10.25 -11.60
CA ASN A 177 -0.19 -9.81 -12.09
C ASN A 177 0.36 -8.57 -11.35
N GLY A 178 0.11 -8.46 -10.04
CA GLY A 178 0.55 -7.33 -9.23
C GLY A 178 -0.38 -6.12 -9.26
N THR A 179 -1.49 -6.17 -9.99
CA THR A 179 -2.52 -5.14 -10.02
C THR A 179 -3.71 -5.59 -9.16
N GLU A 180 -4.12 -4.78 -8.20
CA GLU A 180 -5.38 -4.96 -7.48
C GLU A 180 -6.54 -4.83 -8.46
N LEU A 181 -7.18 -5.94 -8.75
CA LEU A 181 -8.29 -6.02 -9.71
C LEU A 181 -9.63 -5.77 -9.04
N SER A 182 -9.78 -6.24 -7.81
CA SER A 182 -11.03 -6.18 -7.07
C SER A 182 -10.76 -6.09 -5.58
N SER A 183 -11.59 -5.35 -4.86
CA SER A 183 -11.62 -5.30 -3.41
C SER A 183 -13.02 -5.65 -2.89
N GLY A 184 -13.08 -6.28 -1.74
CA GLY A 184 -14.33 -6.72 -1.15
C GLY A 184 -14.24 -7.01 0.35
N SER A 185 -15.41 -7.27 0.95
CA SER A 185 -15.47 -7.66 2.36
C SER A 185 -16.73 -8.46 2.67
N MET A 186 -16.68 -9.22 3.77
CA MET A 186 -17.87 -9.68 4.46
C MET A 186 -18.43 -8.56 5.33
N ARG A 187 -19.76 -8.52 5.49
CA ARG A 187 -20.44 -7.44 6.21
C ARG A 187 -20.78 -7.86 7.64
N ILE A 188 -20.78 -6.87 8.54
CA ILE A 188 -21.43 -7.02 9.84
C ILE A 188 -22.92 -7.18 9.59
N THR A 189 -23.53 -8.14 10.30
CA THR A 189 -24.98 -8.41 10.24
C THR A 189 -25.64 -8.29 11.61
N ASP A 190 -24.86 -8.13 12.65
CA ASP A 190 -25.28 -7.90 14.02
C ASP A 190 -25.36 -6.40 14.33
N CYS A 191 -26.51 -5.92 14.83
CA CYS A 191 -26.73 -4.49 15.06
C CYS A 191 -25.93 -3.96 16.25
N GLU A 192 -25.67 -4.77 17.27
CA GLU A 192 -24.87 -4.34 18.44
C GLU A 192 -23.41 -4.17 18.05
N LEU A 193 -22.86 -5.14 17.32
CA LEU A 193 -21.51 -5.05 16.79
C LEU A 193 -21.37 -3.86 15.82
N GLN A 194 -22.37 -3.62 14.96
CA GLN A 194 -22.33 -2.49 14.03
C GLN A 194 -22.32 -1.15 14.77
N ASN A 195 -23.14 -0.96 15.77
CA ASN A 195 -23.15 0.27 16.60
C ASN A 195 -21.81 0.43 17.30
N LYS A 196 -21.29 -0.65 17.92
CA LYS A 196 -19.97 -0.63 18.54
C LYS A 196 -18.88 -0.19 17.57
N MET A 197 -18.91 -0.62 16.32
CA MET A 197 -17.93 -0.21 15.32
C MET A 197 -18.02 1.27 15.00
N PHE A 198 -19.21 1.86 14.92
CA PHE A 198 -19.38 3.31 14.74
C PHE A 198 -18.82 4.10 15.92
N GLU A 199 -19.14 3.68 17.15
CA GLU A 199 -18.62 4.30 18.38
C GLU A 199 -17.09 4.25 18.43
N LEU A 200 -16.46 3.13 18.07
CA LEU A 200 -15.00 2.96 18.03
C LEU A 200 -14.31 3.88 17.00
N LEU A 201 -15.05 4.33 16.00
CA LEU A 201 -14.63 5.31 15.00
C LEU A 201 -15.01 6.75 15.35
N GLY A 202 -15.48 7.00 16.58
CA GLY A 202 -15.78 8.32 17.09
C GLY A 202 -17.08 8.95 16.57
N MET A 203 -17.99 8.15 16.01
CA MET A 203 -19.27 8.66 15.53
C MET A 203 -20.27 8.79 16.69
N GLU A 204 -20.90 9.96 16.79
CA GLU A 204 -21.96 10.20 17.76
C GLU A 204 -23.29 9.56 17.31
N GLN A 205 -24.16 9.22 18.27
CA GLN A 205 -25.40 8.51 17.98
C GLN A 205 -26.32 9.28 17.01
N GLU A 206 -26.38 10.59 17.13
CA GLU A 206 -27.17 11.45 16.24
C GLU A 206 -26.67 11.38 14.79
N GLU A 207 -25.37 11.30 14.61
CA GLU A 207 -24.74 11.15 13.30
C GLU A 207 -25.00 9.74 12.71
N ILE A 208 -24.89 8.70 13.54
CA ILE A 208 -25.20 7.32 13.15
C ILE A 208 -26.66 7.23 12.68
N ASP A 209 -27.60 7.77 13.47
CA ASP A 209 -29.02 7.74 13.13
C ASP A 209 -29.32 8.50 11.83
N ALA A 210 -28.71 9.66 11.64
CA ALA A 210 -28.91 10.47 10.44
C ALA A 210 -28.33 9.82 9.17
N LYS A 211 -27.14 9.19 9.25
CA LYS A 211 -26.45 8.64 8.09
C LYS A 211 -26.76 7.17 7.83
N PHE A 212 -26.91 6.36 8.89
CA PHE A 212 -26.96 4.89 8.83
C PHE A 212 -28.12 4.29 9.61
N GLY A 213 -29.01 5.11 10.19
CA GLY A 213 -30.14 4.64 10.99
C GLY A 213 -31.00 3.61 10.26
N PHE A 214 -31.24 3.81 8.95
CA PHE A 214 -31.98 2.86 8.11
C PHE A 214 -31.33 1.46 8.04
N LEU A 215 -30.00 1.41 8.02
CA LEU A 215 -29.24 0.16 7.96
C LEU A 215 -29.26 -0.56 9.31
N VAL A 216 -28.98 0.16 10.39
CA VAL A 216 -28.99 -0.38 11.76
C VAL A 216 -30.39 -0.87 12.12
N GLU A 217 -31.44 -0.13 11.74
CA GLU A 217 -32.84 -0.54 11.96
C GLU A 217 -33.16 -1.84 11.19
N ALA A 218 -32.70 -1.97 9.94
CA ALA A 218 -32.88 -3.18 9.16
C ALA A 218 -32.22 -4.40 9.82
N TYR A 219 -31.05 -4.23 10.41
CA TYR A 219 -30.35 -5.32 11.08
C TYR A 219 -31.04 -5.84 12.34
N LYS A 220 -31.89 -5.04 12.98
CA LYS A 220 -32.72 -5.50 14.10
C LYS A 220 -33.72 -6.59 13.71
N TYR A 221 -34.09 -6.64 12.43
CA TYR A 221 -35.04 -7.66 11.91
C TYR A 221 -34.35 -8.93 11.41
N ALA A 222 -33.09 -9.00 11.38
CA ALA A 222 -32.20 -10.04 10.88
C ALA A 222 -31.64 -9.73 9.46
N ALA A 223 -30.35 -9.78 9.33
CA ALA A 223 -29.68 -9.76 8.03
C ALA A 223 -29.00 -11.11 7.77
N PRO A 224 -29.13 -11.69 6.57
CA PRO A 224 -28.38 -12.89 6.23
C PRO A 224 -26.89 -12.55 6.14
N PRO A 225 -25.99 -13.50 6.42
CA PRO A 225 -24.58 -13.32 6.11
C PRO A 225 -24.42 -12.91 4.64
N HIS A 226 -23.77 -11.80 4.42
CA HIS A 226 -23.56 -11.27 3.06
C HIS A 226 -22.20 -10.59 2.94
N GLY A 227 -21.78 -10.46 1.72
CA GLY A 227 -20.54 -9.78 1.34
C GLY A 227 -20.50 -9.62 -0.17
N GLY A 228 -19.44 -9.05 -0.65
CA GLY A 228 -19.27 -8.87 -2.08
C GLY A 228 -17.96 -8.20 -2.40
N MET A 229 -17.70 -8.03 -3.69
CA MET A 229 -16.52 -7.34 -4.18
C MET A 229 -16.86 -6.47 -5.39
N GLY A 230 -16.13 -5.37 -5.54
CA GLY A 230 -16.18 -4.50 -6.71
C GLY A 230 -15.00 -4.78 -7.63
N ILE A 231 -15.27 -5.17 -8.87
CA ILE A 231 -14.23 -5.40 -9.88
C ILE A 231 -14.00 -4.09 -10.63
N GLY A 232 -12.72 -3.63 -10.68
CA GLY A 232 -12.31 -2.46 -11.46
C GLY A 232 -12.35 -2.78 -12.95
N LEU A 233 -13.42 -2.39 -13.64
CA LEU A 233 -13.60 -2.70 -15.07
C LEU A 233 -12.47 -2.13 -15.93
N ASP A 234 -12.03 -0.91 -15.67
CA ASP A 234 -10.93 -0.29 -16.42
C ASP A 234 -9.60 -1.01 -16.17
N ARG A 235 -9.35 -1.47 -14.93
CA ARG A 235 -8.16 -2.29 -14.61
C ARG A 235 -8.21 -3.62 -15.33
N LEU A 236 -9.36 -4.28 -15.38
CA LEU A 236 -9.55 -5.54 -16.10
C LEU A 236 -9.33 -5.33 -17.61
N ALA A 237 -9.92 -4.28 -18.20
CA ALA A 237 -9.75 -3.94 -19.61
C ALA A 237 -8.27 -3.65 -19.94
N MET A 238 -7.58 -2.86 -19.11
CA MET A 238 -6.16 -2.58 -19.23
C MET A 238 -5.32 -3.87 -19.28
N LEU A 239 -5.57 -4.78 -18.36
CA LEU A 239 -4.84 -6.06 -18.27
C LEU A 239 -5.13 -6.97 -19.47
N ILE A 240 -6.39 -7.05 -19.94
CA ILE A 240 -6.79 -7.85 -21.11
C ILE A 240 -6.16 -7.30 -22.38
N CYS A 241 -6.15 -5.97 -22.54
CA CYS A 241 -5.55 -5.30 -23.69
C CYS A 241 -4.02 -5.26 -23.66
N GLY A 242 -3.39 -5.62 -22.52
CA GLY A 242 -1.96 -5.47 -22.34
C GLY A 242 -1.49 -4.02 -22.36
N ALA A 243 -2.36 -3.07 -21.98
CA ALA A 243 -2.05 -1.65 -21.91
C ALA A 243 -1.27 -1.31 -20.65
N ASP A 244 -0.39 -0.31 -20.73
CA ASP A 244 0.46 0.11 -19.61
C ASP A 244 -0.24 1.11 -18.68
N SER A 245 -1.33 1.72 -19.10
CA SER A 245 -2.05 2.76 -18.37
C SER A 245 -3.57 2.62 -18.50
N LEU A 246 -4.28 2.95 -17.41
CA LEU A 246 -5.75 3.07 -17.43
C LEU A 246 -6.25 4.09 -18.45
N ARG A 247 -5.45 5.11 -18.75
CA ARG A 247 -5.79 6.14 -19.74
C ARG A 247 -5.94 5.58 -21.15
N ASP A 248 -5.26 4.47 -21.45
CA ASP A 248 -5.31 3.84 -22.78
C ASP A 248 -6.62 3.10 -23.03
N VAL A 249 -7.36 2.78 -21.96
CA VAL A 249 -8.63 2.03 -22.02
C VAL A 249 -9.83 2.84 -21.53
N THR A 250 -9.63 4.07 -21.06
CA THR A 250 -10.69 4.97 -20.60
C THR A 250 -11.07 5.93 -21.74
N ALA A 251 -12.37 6.00 -22.06
CA ALA A 251 -12.86 6.77 -23.22
C ALA A 251 -12.56 8.28 -23.14
N PHE A 252 -12.65 8.89 -21.96
CA PHE A 252 -12.39 10.31 -21.73
C PHE A 252 -11.47 10.49 -20.50
N PRO A 253 -10.16 10.16 -20.65
CA PRO A 253 -9.25 10.17 -19.52
C PRO A 253 -8.98 11.59 -19.03
N LYS A 254 -9.06 11.77 -17.72
CA LYS A 254 -8.67 13.02 -17.06
C LYS A 254 -7.15 13.11 -16.94
N VAL A 255 -6.63 14.32 -17.13
CA VAL A 255 -5.22 14.65 -16.90
C VAL A 255 -4.99 15.04 -15.43
N GLN A 256 -3.74 15.30 -15.06
CA GLN A 256 -3.33 15.50 -13.65
C GLN A 256 -4.08 16.66 -12.96
N ASN A 257 -4.46 17.69 -13.67
CA ASN A 257 -5.26 18.81 -13.14
C ASN A 257 -6.78 18.55 -13.18
N ALA A 258 -7.20 17.29 -13.31
CA ALA A 258 -8.59 16.84 -13.40
C ALA A 258 -9.38 17.34 -14.63
N SER A 259 -8.73 17.99 -15.63
CA SER A 259 -9.39 18.36 -16.87
C SER A 259 -9.47 17.16 -17.82
N GLU A 260 -10.50 17.18 -18.69
CA GLU A 260 -10.69 16.25 -19.79
C GLU A 260 -10.47 17.02 -21.11
N LEU A 261 -9.54 16.54 -21.95
CA LEU A 261 -9.03 17.29 -23.07
C LEU A 261 -9.98 17.32 -24.29
N MET A 262 -10.84 16.33 -24.42
CA MET A 262 -11.74 16.23 -25.59
C MET A 262 -12.94 17.16 -25.45
N SER A 263 -13.59 17.18 -24.28
CA SER A 263 -14.74 18.04 -24.01
C SER A 263 -14.36 19.41 -23.45
N GLY A 264 -13.09 19.57 -23.01
CA GLY A 264 -12.63 20.77 -22.32
C GLY A 264 -13.17 20.91 -20.88
N ALA A 265 -13.71 19.83 -20.31
CA ALA A 265 -14.20 19.85 -18.92
C ALA A 265 -13.05 19.97 -17.90
N PRO A 266 -13.28 20.62 -16.73
CA PRO A 266 -14.49 21.33 -16.33
C PRO A 266 -14.69 22.64 -17.11
N SER A 267 -15.93 22.97 -17.38
CA SER A 267 -16.35 24.22 -18.06
C SER A 267 -17.20 25.08 -17.11
N TYR A 268 -17.41 26.32 -17.50
CA TYR A 268 -18.32 27.20 -16.78
C TYR A 268 -19.75 26.66 -16.86
N ILE A 269 -20.50 26.88 -15.79
CA ILE A 269 -21.91 26.56 -15.69
C ILE A 269 -22.72 27.88 -15.87
N ASP A 270 -23.87 27.81 -16.51
CA ASP A 270 -24.74 28.95 -16.69
C ASP A 270 -25.44 29.36 -15.36
N ASP A 271 -25.60 30.67 -15.15
CA ASP A 271 -26.21 31.19 -13.92
C ASP A 271 -27.63 30.64 -13.70
N ILE A 272 -28.38 30.39 -14.78
CA ILE A 272 -29.73 29.80 -14.71
C ILE A 272 -29.69 28.43 -14.01
N GLN A 273 -28.69 27.61 -14.29
CA GLN A 273 -28.54 26.28 -13.68
C GLN A 273 -28.16 26.39 -12.19
N LEU A 274 -27.40 27.41 -11.84
CA LEU A 274 -27.07 27.70 -10.43
C LEU A 274 -28.31 28.17 -9.66
N ASP A 275 -29.12 29.04 -10.26
CA ASP A 275 -30.37 29.54 -9.68
C ASP A 275 -31.38 28.41 -9.48
N GLU A 276 -31.55 27.50 -10.44
CA GLU A 276 -32.41 26.32 -10.31
C GLU A 276 -32.03 25.42 -9.12
N LEU A 277 -30.73 25.34 -8.81
CA LEU A 277 -30.21 24.56 -7.69
C LEU A 277 -30.14 25.32 -6.38
N GLY A 278 -30.41 26.63 -6.40
CA GLY A 278 -30.26 27.51 -5.23
C GLY A 278 -28.79 27.65 -4.78
N ILE A 279 -27.84 27.59 -5.70
CA ILE A 279 -26.42 27.67 -5.41
C ILE A 279 -25.85 28.98 -5.91
N ASN A 280 -25.00 29.62 -5.13
CA ASN A 280 -24.27 30.82 -5.51
C ASN A 280 -22.75 30.56 -5.48
N ILE A 281 -22.01 31.11 -6.43
CA ILE A 281 -20.55 31.11 -6.43
C ILE A 281 -20.08 32.28 -5.56
N THR A 282 -19.46 31.98 -4.43
CA THR A 282 -18.71 32.98 -3.66
C THR A 282 -17.39 33.27 -4.37
N LYS A 283 -17.26 34.49 -4.89
CA LYS A 283 -15.96 34.98 -5.37
C LYS A 283 -15.12 35.34 -4.14
N GLU A 284 -13.99 34.68 -3.94
CA GLU A 284 -12.97 35.21 -3.01
C GLU A 284 -12.55 36.58 -3.57
N GLU A 285 -12.72 37.65 -2.78
CA GLU A 285 -12.09 38.92 -3.05
C GLU A 285 -10.56 38.65 -3.01
N LYS A 286 -9.91 38.64 -4.16
CA LYS A 286 -8.46 38.69 -4.19
C LYS A 286 -8.08 40.07 -3.67
N ASP A 287 -7.52 40.13 -2.46
CA ASP A 287 -6.82 41.30 -1.97
C ASP A 287 -5.76 41.63 -3.03
N GLU A 288 -5.97 42.71 -3.76
CA GLU A 288 -4.95 43.33 -4.63
C GLU A 288 -3.84 43.84 -3.70
N GLN A 289 -2.73 43.08 -3.67
CA GLN A 289 -1.45 43.49 -3.13
C GLN A 289 -0.51 43.86 -4.27
#